data_ca27b2545283d7175a189fddaec4bbf1
#
_entry.id   ca27b2545283d7175a189fddaec4bbf1
#
_cell.length_a   1.000
_cell.length_b   1.000
_cell.length_c   1.000
_cell.angle_alpha   90.00
_cell.angle_beta   90.00
_cell.angle_gamma   90.00
#
_symmetry.space_group_name_H-M   'P 1'
#
loop_
_entity.id
_entity.type
_entity.pdbx_description
1 polymer ?
#
loop_
_entity_poly.entity_id
_entity_poly.type
_entity_poly.pdbx_seq_one_letter_code
_entity_poly.pdbx_strand_id
1 'polypeptide(L)'
;IAPTQEGGIYYTGPSDDFSRPGRMWWSVPEGVTEFDTWRELTTVYHEGVPGHHLQIGQATANRGQLNSWRRVLAGSSGHAEGWALYAERLMQQLGYLDDPADRLGMLDGQRMRAARVVLDIGVHLGKPRLNGEEGIWDADYALEFMMRNVNMAEAFVRFEVNRYLGWPGQAP
;
A
#
# COMPACT_ATOMS: atom_id res chain seq x y z
N ILE A 1 -5.79 -16.22 -2.69
CA ILE A 1 -6.68 -15.54 -1.73
C ILE A 1 -6.00 -15.60 -0.37
N ALA A 2 -6.09 -14.51 0.38
CA ALA A 2 -5.60 -14.44 1.75
C ALA A 2 -6.45 -15.35 2.67
N PRO A 3 -5.85 -15.89 3.74
CA PRO A 3 -6.58 -16.77 4.67
C PRO A 3 -7.59 -16.00 5.55
N THR A 4 -7.49 -14.68 5.59
CA THR A 4 -8.39 -13.79 6.35
C THR A 4 -9.21 -12.95 5.39
N GLN A 5 -10.43 -12.61 5.76
CA GLN A 5 -11.31 -11.72 4.99
C GLN A 5 -11.06 -10.25 5.27
N GLU A 6 -10.30 -9.94 6.33
CA GLU A 6 -9.93 -8.59 6.71
C GLU A 6 -8.59 -8.21 6.07
N GLY A 7 -8.47 -6.96 5.70
CA GLY A 7 -7.27 -6.40 5.11
C GLY A 7 -7.44 -6.04 3.65
N GLY A 8 -6.33 -5.65 3.06
CA GLY A 8 -6.24 -5.28 1.65
C GLY A 8 -5.52 -6.35 0.83
N ILE A 9 -4.79 -5.88 -0.16
CA ILE A 9 -3.86 -6.67 -0.95
C ILE A 9 -2.47 -6.43 -0.36
N TYR A 10 -1.68 -7.49 -0.23
CA TYR A 10 -0.33 -7.38 0.33
C TYR A 10 0.61 -8.44 -0.24
N TYR A 11 1.90 -8.17 -0.15
CA TYR A 11 2.95 -9.07 -0.62
C TYR A 11 3.72 -9.72 0.54
N THR A 12 4.06 -11.00 0.38
CA THR A 12 5.03 -11.69 1.23
C THR A 12 6.21 -12.16 0.40
N GLY A 13 7.42 -11.80 0.82
CA GLY A 13 8.64 -12.16 0.11
C GLY A 13 8.92 -13.66 0.09
N PRO A 14 9.79 -14.13 -0.82
CA PRO A 14 10.25 -15.52 -0.84
C PRO A 14 11.11 -15.85 0.39
N SER A 15 11.25 -17.14 0.70
CA SER A 15 12.29 -17.57 1.62
C SER A 15 13.69 -17.37 1.02
N ASP A 16 14.72 -17.32 1.87
CA ASP A 16 16.10 -17.08 1.43
C ASP A 16 16.56 -18.10 0.38
N ASP A 17 16.17 -19.35 0.51
CA ASP A 17 16.48 -20.46 -0.39
C ASP A 17 15.48 -20.63 -1.57
N PHE A 18 14.47 -19.77 -1.65
CA PHE A 18 13.36 -19.85 -2.60
C PHE A 18 12.49 -21.13 -2.50
N SER A 19 12.63 -21.93 -1.45
CA SER A 19 11.74 -23.08 -1.23
C SER A 19 10.28 -22.66 -1.02
N ARG A 20 10.05 -21.46 -0.47
CA ARG A 20 8.76 -20.79 -0.44
C ARG A 20 8.79 -19.59 -1.40
N PRO A 21 7.94 -19.57 -2.44
CA PRO A 21 7.89 -18.45 -3.38
C PRO A 21 7.33 -17.18 -2.74
N GLY A 22 7.67 -16.02 -3.30
CA GLY A 22 6.97 -14.77 -3.02
C GLY A 22 5.51 -14.86 -3.46
N ARG A 23 4.61 -14.20 -2.72
CA ARG A 23 3.17 -14.27 -3.00
C ARG A 23 2.51 -12.92 -2.80
N MET A 24 1.67 -12.55 -3.74
CA MET A 24 0.68 -11.50 -3.57
C MET A 24 -0.61 -12.12 -3.02
N TRP A 25 -1.14 -11.55 -1.96
CA TRP A 25 -2.32 -12.02 -1.28
C TRP A 25 -3.48 -11.04 -1.52
N TRP A 26 -4.66 -11.60 -1.77
CA TRP A 26 -5.90 -10.85 -1.95
C TRP A 26 -6.85 -11.23 -0.84
N SER A 27 -7.17 -10.28 0.02
CA SER A 27 -8.29 -10.42 0.96
C SER A 27 -9.59 -10.18 0.20
N VAL A 28 -10.56 -11.06 0.45
CA VAL A 28 -11.91 -10.92 -0.10
C VAL A 28 -12.84 -10.70 1.09
N PRO A 29 -13.23 -9.46 1.38
CA PRO A 29 -14.14 -9.16 2.49
C PRO A 29 -15.47 -9.86 2.34
N GLU A 30 -16.15 -10.09 3.45
CA GLU A 30 -17.49 -10.67 3.45
C GLU A 30 -18.45 -9.83 2.58
N GLY A 31 -19.21 -10.49 1.73
CA GLY A 31 -20.15 -9.83 0.81
C GLY A 31 -19.55 -9.28 -0.47
N VAL A 32 -18.21 -9.26 -0.63
CA VAL A 32 -17.55 -8.86 -1.89
C VAL A 32 -17.53 -10.04 -2.85
N THR A 33 -18.21 -9.88 -3.98
CA THR A 33 -18.30 -10.90 -5.04
C THR A 33 -17.62 -10.49 -6.34
N GLU A 34 -17.31 -9.20 -6.49
CA GLU A 34 -16.72 -8.63 -7.69
C GLU A 34 -15.60 -7.65 -7.32
N PHE A 35 -14.63 -7.52 -8.20
CA PHE A 35 -13.55 -6.53 -8.12
C PHE A 35 -13.53 -5.69 -9.39
N ASP A 36 -13.34 -4.39 -9.20
CA ASP A 36 -13.16 -3.44 -10.31
C ASP A 36 -11.75 -3.54 -10.87
N THR A 37 -11.58 -4.20 -12.00
CA THR A 37 -10.24 -4.44 -12.59
C THR A 37 -9.46 -3.15 -12.84
N TRP A 38 -10.13 -2.08 -13.25
CA TRP A 38 -9.52 -0.77 -13.47
C TRP A 38 -8.88 -0.19 -12.19
N ARG A 39 -9.47 -0.48 -11.03
CA ARG A 39 -8.95 -0.03 -9.74
C ARG A 39 -7.77 -0.89 -9.28
N GLU A 40 -7.87 -2.19 -9.53
CA GLU A 40 -6.94 -3.18 -8.97
C GLU A 40 -5.67 -3.36 -9.80
N LEU A 41 -5.68 -2.99 -11.09
CA LEU A 41 -4.53 -3.20 -11.96
C LEU A 41 -3.27 -2.49 -11.45
N THR A 42 -3.37 -1.26 -10.96
CA THR A 42 -2.24 -0.54 -10.37
C THR A 42 -1.68 -1.27 -9.14
N THR A 43 -2.54 -1.87 -8.33
CA THR A 43 -2.15 -2.67 -7.16
C THR A 43 -1.42 -3.95 -7.59
N VAL A 44 -1.81 -4.58 -8.70
CA VAL A 44 -1.07 -5.72 -9.26
C VAL A 44 0.37 -5.33 -9.61
N TYR A 45 0.59 -4.14 -10.16
CA TYR A 45 1.93 -3.64 -10.45
C TYR A 45 2.70 -3.27 -9.17
N HIS A 46 2.02 -2.73 -8.17
CA HIS A 46 2.58 -2.39 -6.87
C HIS A 46 3.11 -3.62 -6.13
N GLU A 47 2.27 -4.64 -5.97
CA GLU A 47 2.60 -5.85 -5.22
C GLU A 47 3.42 -6.86 -6.05
N GLY A 48 3.17 -6.90 -7.36
CA GLY A 48 3.76 -7.84 -8.29
C GLY A 48 5.04 -7.32 -8.96
N VAL A 49 5.02 -7.34 -10.29
CA VAL A 49 6.14 -6.90 -11.14
C VAL A 49 5.71 -5.65 -11.89
N PRO A 50 6.49 -4.57 -11.79
CA PRO A 50 7.85 -4.45 -11.25
C PRO A 50 7.95 -4.02 -9.77
N GLY A 51 6.88 -4.08 -9.00
CA GLY A 51 6.81 -3.62 -7.61
C GLY A 51 7.52 -4.53 -6.59
N HIS A 52 6.85 -4.80 -5.47
CA HIS A 52 7.44 -5.53 -4.33
C HIS A 52 8.03 -6.89 -4.71
N HIS A 53 7.35 -7.65 -5.56
CA HIS A 53 7.84 -8.98 -5.96
C HIS A 53 9.20 -8.91 -6.67
N LEU A 54 9.36 -7.98 -7.61
CA LEU A 54 10.64 -7.81 -8.29
C LEU A 54 11.73 -7.32 -7.33
N GLN A 55 11.47 -6.26 -6.58
CA GLN A 55 12.44 -5.66 -5.67
C GLN A 55 12.95 -6.65 -4.62
N ILE A 56 12.02 -7.26 -3.88
CA ILE A 56 12.34 -8.16 -2.77
C ILE A 56 12.93 -9.48 -3.31
N GLY A 57 12.38 -10.00 -4.41
CA GLY A 57 12.90 -11.20 -5.07
C GLY A 57 14.33 -11.01 -5.56
N GLN A 58 14.65 -9.87 -6.19
CA GLN A 58 16.00 -9.55 -6.63
C GLN A 58 16.98 -9.38 -5.46
N ALA A 59 16.56 -8.70 -4.38
CA ALA A 59 17.39 -8.59 -3.18
C ALA A 59 17.70 -9.99 -2.60
N THR A 60 16.69 -10.85 -2.49
CA THR A 60 16.86 -12.22 -1.97
C THR A 60 17.76 -13.06 -2.89
N ALA A 61 17.65 -12.91 -4.21
CA ALA A 61 18.49 -13.65 -5.18
C ALA A 61 19.95 -13.23 -5.17
N ASN A 62 20.25 -11.98 -4.80
CA ASN A 62 21.58 -11.38 -5.00
C ASN A 62 22.59 -11.78 -3.91
N ARG A 63 22.84 -13.10 -3.78
CA ARG A 63 23.75 -13.69 -2.79
C ARG A 63 25.22 -13.33 -2.99
N GLY A 64 25.60 -12.97 -4.21
CA GLY A 64 26.98 -12.61 -4.53
C GLY A 64 27.39 -11.22 -4.04
N GLN A 65 26.45 -10.32 -3.82
CA GLN A 65 26.71 -8.93 -3.46
C GLN A 65 26.14 -8.54 -2.10
N LEU A 66 25.08 -9.21 -1.64
CA LEU A 66 24.38 -8.90 -0.41
C LEU A 66 24.52 -10.01 0.63
N ASN A 67 24.88 -9.63 1.86
CA ASN A 67 24.84 -10.59 2.98
C ASN A 67 23.39 -10.94 3.37
N SER A 68 23.22 -11.98 4.18
CA SER A 68 21.90 -12.50 4.56
C SER A 68 21.01 -11.43 5.18
N TRP A 69 21.55 -10.58 6.04
CA TRP A 69 20.79 -9.51 6.67
C TRP A 69 20.23 -8.53 5.63
N ARG A 70 21.05 -8.07 4.68
CA ARG A 70 20.60 -7.15 3.61
C ARG A 70 19.61 -7.79 2.66
N ARG A 71 19.70 -9.10 2.46
CA ARG A 71 18.79 -9.81 1.55
C ARG A 71 17.40 -10.06 2.13
N VAL A 72 17.31 -10.28 3.44
CA VAL A 72 16.08 -10.84 4.06
C VAL A 72 15.48 -9.93 5.13
N LEU A 73 16.28 -9.10 5.79
CA LEU A 73 15.84 -8.31 6.95
C LEU A 73 16.03 -6.81 6.77
N ALA A 74 17.06 -6.38 6.02
CA ALA A 74 17.32 -4.96 5.85
C ALA A 74 16.27 -4.33 4.92
N GLY A 75 15.53 -3.40 5.46
CA GLY A 75 14.57 -2.63 4.71
C GLY A 75 14.03 -1.46 5.54
N SER A 76 13.48 -0.48 4.85
CA SER A 76 12.66 0.55 5.46
C SER A 76 11.35 0.63 4.69
N SER A 77 10.29 0.99 5.38
CA SER A 77 8.98 1.19 4.76
C SER A 77 9.04 2.17 3.58
N GLY A 78 9.70 3.31 3.77
CA GLY A 78 9.86 4.32 2.72
C GLY A 78 10.60 3.81 1.47
N HIS A 79 11.59 2.90 1.61
CA HIS A 79 12.25 2.30 0.44
C HIS A 79 11.35 1.28 -0.28
N ALA A 80 10.70 0.40 0.47
CA ALA A 80 9.83 -0.62 -0.11
C ALA A 80 8.59 0.00 -0.79
N GLU A 81 7.88 0.87 -0.09
CA GLU A 81 6.68 1.52 -0.60
C GLU A 81 6.99 2.57 -1.68
N GLY A 82 8.10 3.29 -1.53
CA GLY A 82 8.56 4.24 -2.55
C GLY A 82 8.91 3.56 -3.87
N TRP A 83 9.56 2.39 -3.83
CA TRP A 83 9.79 1.57 -5.02
C TRP A 83 8.49 1.11 -5.66
N ALA A 84 7.57 0.56 -4.86
CA ALA A 84 6.30 0.05 -5.38
C ALA A 84 5.42 1.17 -5.96
N LEU A 85 5.42 2.35 -5.36
CA LEU A 85 4.75 3.53 -5.91
C LEU A 85 5.40 4.02 -7.22
N TYR A 86 6.74 3.98 -7.30
CA TYR A 86 7.46 4.24 -8.54
C TYR A 86 7.12 3.21 -9.63
N ALA A 87 6.98 1.93 -9.26
CA ALA A 87 6.63 0.86 -10.18
C ALA A 87 5.28 1.12 -10.88
N GLU A 88 4.28 1.63 -10.16
CA GLU A 88 3.00 2.03 -10.76
C GLU A 88 3.20 3.13 -11.82
N ARG A 89 4.01 4.14 -11.50
CA ARG A 89 4.36 5.22 -12.45
C ARG A 89 5.15 4.72 -13.64
N LEU A 90 6.07 3.80 -13.42
CA LEU A 90 6.85 3.18 -14.49
C LEU A 90 5.92 2.44 -15.46
N MET A 91 4.94 1.68 -14.95
CA MET A 91 3.99 0.97 -15.80
C MET A 91 3.11 1.92 -16.62
N GLN A 92 2.73 3.05 -16.06
CA GLN A 92 2.07 4.11 -16.82
C GLN A 92 2.96 4.66 -17.93
N GLN A 93 4.24 4.96 -17.65
CA GLN A 93 5.19 5.48 -18.64
C GLN A 93 5.48 4.47 -19.77
N LEU A 94 5.41 3.19 -19.48
CA LEU A 94 5.58 2.10 -20.44
C LEU A 94 4.30 1.77 -21.24
N GLY A 95 3.19 2.47 -21.01
CA GLY A 95 1.94 2.29 -21.75
C GLY A 95 1.02 1.17 -21.22
N TYR A 96 1.29 0.64 -20.06
CA TYR A 96 0.46 -0.43 -19.46
C TYR A 96 -0.72 0.08 -18.62
N LEU A 97 -0.89 1.40 -18.52
CA LEU A 97 -2.01 2.09 -17.88
C LEU A 97 -2.55 3.19 -18.80
N ASP A 98 -2.66 2.88 -20.10
CA ASP A 98 -3.16 3.84 -21.10
C ASP A 98 -4.69 3.94 -21.13
N ASP A 99 -5.39 2.90 -20.69
CA ASP A 99 -6.84 2.98 -20.51
C ASP A 99 -7.17 4.06 -19.46
N PRO A 100 -8.10 4.99 -19.75
CA PRO A 100 -8.44 6.07 -18.82
C PRO A 100 -8.94 5.58 -17.47
N ALA A 101 -9.63 4.45 -17.40
CA ALA A 101 -10.12 3.88 -16.16
C ALA A 101 -8.96 3.33 -15.31
N ASP A 102 -8.04 2.55 -15.91
CA ASP A 102 -6.84 2.04 -15.23
C ASP A 102 -5.97 3.19 -14.70
N ARG A 103 -5.84 4.24 -15.51
CA ARG A 103 -5.11 5.45 -15.11
C ARG A 103 -5.79 6.18 -13.94
N LEU A 104 -7.11 6.24 -13.94
CA LEU A 104 -7.87 6.80 -12.82
C LEU A 104 -7.65 5.98 -11.55
N GLY A 105 -7.65 4.65 -11.65
CA GLY A 105 -7.37 3.74 -10.54
C GLY A 105 -5.98 3.98 -9.93
N MET A 106 -4.95 4.16 -10.76
CA MET A 106 -3.61 4.53 -10.30
C MET A 106 -3.61 5.87 -9.55
N LEU A 107 -4.28 6.90 -10.08
CA LEU A 107 -4.33 8.22 -9.45
C LEU A 107 -5.12 8.21 -8.14
N ASP A 108 -6.22 7.46 -8.07
CA ASP A 108 -7.00 7.26 -6.85
C ASP A 108 -6.16 6.55 -5.76
N GLY A 109 -5.43 5.50 -6.14
CA GLY A 109 -4.49 4.83 -5.25
C GLY A 109 -3.37 5.75 -4.73
N GLN A 110 -2.81 6.60 -5.59
CA GLN A 110 -1.79 7.58 -5.19
C GLN A 110 -2.36 8.65 -4.24
N ARG A 111 -3.60 9.10 -4.50
CA ARG A 111 -4.29 10.04 -3.60
C ARG A 111 -4.52 9.42 -2.23
N MET A 112 -4.96 8.19 -2.17
CA MET A 112 -5.14 7.44 -0.92
C MET A 112 -3.82 7.35 -0.15
N ARG A 113 -2.72 6.98 -0.82
CA ARG A 113 -1.39 6.89 -0.19
C ARG A 113 -0.88 8.24 0.30
N ALA A 114 -1.13 9.32 -0.42
CA ALA A 114 -0.81 10.67 0.06
C ALA A 114 -1.65 11.06 1.28
N ALA A 115 -2.93 10.74 1.29
CA ALA A 115 -3.83 11.04 2.41
C ALA A 115 -3.40 10.30 3.69
N ARG A 116 -3.02 9.02 3.59
CA ARG A 116 -2.57 8.23 4.76
C ARG A 116 -1.28 8.80 5.40
N VAL A 117 -0.36 9.38 4.60
CA VAL A 117 0.82 10.08 5.14
C VAL A 117 0.42 11.27 6.00
N VAL A 118 -0.53 12.08 5.52
CA VAL A 118 -1.04 13.24 6.25
C VAL A 118 -1.70 12.81 7.57
N LEU A 119 -2.52 11.75 7.50
CA LEU A 119 -3.18 11.18 8.67
C LEU A 119 -2.18 10.69 9.71
N ASP A 120 -1.22 9.85 9.29
CA ASP A 120 -0.21 9.26 10.18
C ASP A 120 0.58 10.35 10.93
N ILE A 121 1.10 11.32 10.21
CA ILE A 121 1.80 12.48 10.78
C ILE A 121 0.87 13.28 11.70
N GLY A 122 -0.37 13.51 11.28
CA GLY A 122 -1.38 14.25 12.04
C GLY A 122 -1.62 13.65 13.42
N VAL A 123 -1.99 12.37 13.43
CA VAL A 123 -2.35 11.65 14.66
C VAL A 123 -1.15 11.45 15.58
N HIS A 124 -0.07 10.85 15.04
CA HIS A 124 1.05 10.44 15.90
C HIS A 124 1.91 11.60 16.40
N LEU A 125 1.89 12.75 15.74
CA LEU A 125 2.56 13.97 16.22
C LEU A 125 1.58 14.96 16.88
N GLY A 126 0.32 14.61 17.11
CA GLY A 126 -0.68 15.48 17.74
C GLY A 126 -0.83 16.84 17.05
N LYS A 127 -0.85 16.86 15.71
CA LYS A 127 -0.93 18.09 14.94
C LYS A 127 -2.30 18.75 15.05
N PRO A 128 -2.39 20.08 14.91
CA PRO A 128 -3.68 20.76 14.73
C PRO A 128 -4.43 20.19 13.54
N ARG A 129 -5.76 20.20 13.60
CA ARG A 129 -6.62 19.87 12.48
C ARG A 129 -6.36 20.81 11.30
N LEU A 130 -6.69 20.36 10.10
CA LEU A 130 -6.41 21.10 8.87
C LEU A 130 -7.41 22.28 8.71
N ASN A 131 -7.05 23.22 7.84
CA ASN A 131 -7.90 24.33 7.41
C ASN A 131 -8.45 25.24 8.55
N GLY A 132 -7.76 25.27 9.71
CA GLY A 132 -8.18 26.10 10.84
C GLY A 132 -9.31 25.51 11.68
N GLU A 133 -9.65 24.26 11.50
CA GLU A 133 -10.59 23.54 12.36
C GLU A 133 -10.03 23.43 13.80
N GLU A 134 -10.88 23.62 14.80
CA GLU A 134 -10.46 23.53 16.20
C GLU A 134 -10.11 22.10 16.60
N GLY A 135 -9.07 21.94 17.42
CA GLY A 135 -8.63 20.68 17.97
C GLY A 135 -7.37 20.10 17.33
N ILE A 136 -7.01 18.91 17.77
CA ILE A 136 -5.89 18.13 17.26
C ILE A 136 -6.42 16.91 16.51
N TRP A 137 -5.54 16.27 15.72
CA TRP A 137 -5.88 15.01 15.09
C TRP A 137 -6.17 13.92 16.13
N ASP A 138 -7.31 13.27 15.98
CA ASP A 138 -7.75 12.09 16.71
C ASP A 138 -8.27 11.02 15.74
N ALA A 139 -8.72 9.88 16.25
CA ALA A 139 -9.19 8.77 15.43
C ALA A 139 -10.43 9.12 14.60
N ASP A 140 -11.36 9.90 15.16
CA ASP A 140 -12.59 10.28 14.47
C ASP A 140 -12.31 11.25 13.33
N TYR A 141 -11.45 12.25 13.57
CA TYR A 141 -11.04 13.18 12.53
C TYR A 141 -10.22 12.47 11.43
N ALA A 142 -9.37 11.52 11.79
CA ALA A 142 -8.62 10.71 10.84
C ALA A 142 -9.56 9.91 9.92
N LEU A 143 -10.61 9.30 10.48
CA LEU A 143 -11.61 8.58 9.71
C LEU A 143 -12.36 9.51 8.76
N GLU A 144 -12.84 10.64 9.28
CA GLU A 144 -13.55 11.64 8.47
C GLU A 144 -12.67 12.19 7.34
N PHE A 145 -11.41 12.50 7.63
CA PHE A 145 -10.45 12.94 6.63
C PHE A 145 -10.24 11.90 5.51
N MET A 146 -10.06 10.63 5.87
CA MET A 146 -9.91 9.57 4.87
C MET A 146 -11.17 9.40 4.05
N MET A 147 -12.36 9.37 4.64
CA MET A 147 -13.64 9.27 3.93
C MET A 147 -13.84 10.39 2.90
N ARG A 148 -13.35 11.59 3.16
CA ARG A 148 -13.42 12.73 2.22
C ARG A 148 -12.39 12.64 1.08
N ASN A 149 -11.29 11.91 1.26
CA ASN A 149 -10.13 11.95 0.36
C ASN A 149 -9.91 10.67 -0.45
N VAL A 150 -10.60 9.58 -0.13
CA VAL A 150 -10.44 8.31 -0.83
C VAL A 150 -11.78 7.82 -1.37
N ASN A 151 -11.71 7.11 -2.48
CA ASN A 151 -12.90 6.54 -3.11
C ASN A 151 -12.97 5.02 -2.84
N MET A 152 -13.03 4.66 -1.57
CA MET A 152 -13.09 3.28 -1.10
C MET A 152 -14.38 3.03 -0.30
N ALA A 153 -14.82 1.78 -0.25
CA ALA A 153 -15.93 1.40 0.64
C ALA A 153 -15.55 1.68 2.11
N GLU A 154 -16.52 2.13 2.91
CA GLU A 154 -16.31 2.55 4.30
C GLU A 154 -15.60 1.47 5.14
N ALA A 155 -15.92 0.19 4.95
CA ALA A 155 -15.30 -0.90 5.69
C ALA A 155 -13.78 -0.94 5.47
N PHE A 156 -13.31 -0.73 4.23
CA PHE A 156 -11.89 -0.63 3.92
C PHE A 156 -11.24 0.62 4.53
N VAL A 157 -11.92 1.77 4.47
CA VAL A 157 -11.41 3.00 5.09
C VAL A 157 -11.23 2.83 6.59
N ARG A 158 -12.21 2.24 7.28
CA ARG A 158 -12.11 1.95 8.72
C ARG A 158 -10.98 0.99 9.04
N PHE A 159 -10.80 -0.06 8.24
CA PHE A 159 -9.67 -0.97 8.39
C PHE A 159 -8.33 -0.24 8.24
N GLU A 160 -8.16 0.57 7.19
CA GLU A 160 -6.93 1.32 6.95
C GLU A 160 -6.63 2.30 8.09
N VAL A 161 -7.61 3.09 8.52
CA VAL A 161 -7.43 4.05 9.63
C VAL A 161 -7.02 3.31 10.92
N ASN A 162 -7.70 2.24 11.29
CA ASN A 162 -7.36 1.45 12.47
C ASN A 162 -5.93 0.88 12.40
N ARG A 163 -5.50 0.44 11.22
CA ARG A 163 -4.14 -0.04 11.00
C ARG A 163 -3.10 1.05 11.23
N TYR A 164 -3.33 2.26 10.72
CA TYR A 164 -2.41 3.40 10.90
C TYR A 164 -2.34 3.87 12.35
N LEU A 165 -3.46 3.91 13.07
CA LEU A 165 -3.48 4.25 14.49
C LEU A 165 -2.61 3.32 15.34
N GLY A 166 -2.52 2.04 14.95
CA GLY A 166 -1.74 1.03 15.67
C GLY A 166 -0.27 0.92 15.25
N TRP A 167 0.15 1.58 14.17
CA TRP A 167 1.49 1.42 13.61
C TRP A 167 2.05 2.73 13.04
N PRO A 168 2.67 3.57 13.90
CA PRO A 168 3.28 4.83 13.47
C PRO A 168 4.37 4.64 12.40
N GLY A 169 4.35 5.50 11.36
CA GLY A 169 5.35 5.47 10.30
C GLY A 169 5.23 4.31 9.31
N GLN A 170 4.11 3.58 9.33
CA GLN A 170 3.87 2.52 8.34
C GLN A 170 3.37 3.11 7.03
N ALA A 171 2.59 4.18 7.08
CA ALA A 171 2.02 4.82 5.91
C ALA A 171 2.99 5.72 5.11
N PRO A 172 3.89 6.49 5.74
CA PRO A 172 4.89 7.30 5.05
C PRO A 172 5.92 6.52 4.25
#